data_96ba46da90da4de13fcc89c166d757a1
#
_entry.id   96ba46da90da4de13fcc89c166d757a1
#
_cell.length_a   1.000
_cell.length_b   1.000
_cell.length_c   1.000
_cell.angle_alpha   90.00
_cell.angle_beta   90.00
_cell.angle_gamma   90.00
#
_symmetry.space_group_name_H-M   'P 1'
#
loop_
_entity.id
_entity.type
_entity.pdbx_description
1 polymer ?
#
loop_
_entity_poly.entity_id
_entity_poly.type
_entity_poly.pdbx_seq_one_letter_code
_entity_poly.pdbx_strand_id
1 'polypeptide(L)'
;MSEEAESPEGEHYFSERPRSRSRVSELRFLYRGEMLSFQVDRGVFAGHGLDRGTELLIANMIVGPHDRVLDLGCGWGPVGLAAAKSAGEGHAVLTDVNRRAALLARRNLERNAVTNAEVRTGSLFAPVGEERFDVIATNPPYHAGRELIVQLLSEAPAHLEPGGRLFLVGKGSQGIRYYQAWLEEHWPGAVEVVARGSGYRVLEARVRDSETARVRSTPPTPPRER
;
A
#
# COMPACT_ATOMS: atom_id res chain seq x y z
N MET A 1 49.07 4.05 -10.28
CA MET A 1 48.23 3.46 -9.22
C MET A 1 46.94 4.24 -9.26
N SER A 2 45.96 3.67 -9.95
CA SER A 2 44.62 4.28 -10.17
C SER A 2 43.72 3.73 -9.08
N GLU A 3 43.26 4.59 -8.18
CA GLU A 3 42.21 4.27 -7.23
C GLU A 3 40.91 4.10 -8.02
N GLU A 4 40.48 2.86 -8.18
CA GLU A 4 39.11 2.54 -8.58
C GLU A 4 38.20 2.92 -7.41
N ALA A 5 37.39 3.96 -7.60
CA ALA A 5 36.33 4.33 -6.69
C ALA A 5 35.23 3.23 -6.70
N GLU A 6 35.22 2.40 -5.67
CA GLU A 6 34.10 1.49 -5.38
C GLU A 6 32.81 2.29 -5.33
N SER A 7 31.87 1.94 -6.21
CA SER A 7 30.51 2.41 -6.15
C SER A 7 29.87 1.91 -4.85
N PRO A 8 29.20 2.75 -4.05
CA PRO A 8 28.56 2.29 -2.84
C PRO A 8 27.36 1.41 -3.21
N GLU A 9 27.52 0.11 -3.03
CA GLU A 9 26.46 -0.88 -3.16
C GLU A 9 25.33 -0.57 -2.16
N GLY A 10 24.10 -0.38 -2.68
CA GLY A 10 22.89 -0.68 -1.96
C GLY A 10 22.49 0.25 -0.81
N GLU A 11 22.25 1.53 -1.09
CA GLU A 11 21.44 2.33 -0.18
C GLU A 11 19.98 1.84 -0.26
N HIS A 12 19.53 1.14 0.80
CA HIS A 12 18.16 0.65 0.87
C HIS A 12 17.18 1.82 1.10
N TYR A 13 16.20 1.97 0.22
CA TYR A 13 15.10 2.96 0.30
C TYR A 13 14.30 2.91 1.61
N PHE A 14 14.44 1.84 2.39
CA PHE A 14 13.78 1.62 3.69
C PHE A 14 14.61 2.08 4.88
N SER A 15 15.73 2.76 4.68
CA SER A 15 16.45 3.37 5.79
C SER A 15 15.73 4.65 6.22
N GLU A 16 15.61 4.87 7.54
CA GLU A 16 14.99 6.08 8.08
C GLU A 16 15.63 7.38 7.57
N ARG A 17 16.91 7.34 7.20
CA ARG A 17 17.71 8.49 6.76
C ARG A 17 18.60 8.11 5.56
N PRO A 18 18.09 8.20 4.33
CA PRO A 18 18.91 7.96 3.15
C PRO A 18 20.01 9.03 3.03
N ARG A 19 21.24 8.59 2.66
CA ARG A 19 22.42 9.45 2.52
C ARG A 19 22.59 10.00 1.11
N SER A 20 21.83 9.52 0.13
CA SER A 20 21.88 9.96 -1.27
C SER A 20 21.59 11.46 -1.40
N ARG A 21 22.27 12.15 -2.32
CA ARG A 21 21.98 13.55 -2.64
C ARG A 21 20.58 13.68 -3.20
N SER A 22 19.78 14.60 -2.62
CA SER A 22 18.45 14.93 -3.10
C SER A 22 18.53 15.52 -4.50
N ARG A 23 17.73 15.00 -5.43
CA ARG A 23 17.49 15.57 -6.76
C ARG A 23 16.00 15.51 -7.05
N VAL A 24 15.33 16.59 -6.75
CA VAL A 24 13.90 16.74 -6.95
C VAL A 24 13.60 16.98 -8.42
N SER A 25 12.58 16.29 -8.95
CA SER A 25 11.99 16.51 -10.27
C SER A 25 10.47 16.56 -10.15
N GLU A 26 9.80 17.08 -11.18
CA GLU A 26 8.33 17.11 -11.22
C GLU A 26 7.79 15.98 -12.08
N LEU A 27 6.65 15.42 -11.64
CA LEU A 27 5.86 14.42 -12.34
C LEU A 27 4.40 14.87 -12.35
N ARG A 28 3.71 14.61 -13.45
CA ARG A 28 2.26 14.85 -13.57
C ARG A 28 1.60 13.62 -14.18
N PHE A 29 0.43 13.27 -13.68
CA PHE A 29 -0.43 12.28 -14.32
C PHE A 29 -1.90 12.59 -14.13
N LEU A 30 -2.73 12.12 -15.06
CA LEU A 30 -4.17 12.31 -15.04
C LEU A 30 -4.82 11.25 -14.17
N TYR A 31 -5.61 11.65 -13.18
CA TYR A 31 -6.40 10.76 -12.34
C TYR A 31 -7.85 11.25 -12.29
N ARG A 32 -8.79 10.41 -12.77
CA ARG A 32 -10.24 10.74 -12.80
C ARG A 32 -10.57 12.11 -13.38
N GLY A 33 -9.86 12.52 -14.43
CA GLY A 33 -10.06 13.81 -15.09
C GLY A 33 -9.33 15.01 -14.45
N GLU A 34 -8.68 14.82 -13.30
CA GLU A 34 -7.86 15.82 -12.63
C GLU A 34 -6.37 15.59 -12.87
N MET A 35 -5.63 16.64 -13.20
CA MET A 35 -4.18 16.58 -13.37
C MET A 35 -3.50 16.68 -12.01
N LEU A 36 -2.96 15.57 -11.51
CA LEU A 36 -2.18 15.54 -10.28
C LEU A 36 -0.71 15.85 -10.55
N SER A 37 -0.10 16.64 -9.67
CA SER A 37 1.26 17.17 -9.80
C SER A 37 2.09 16.78 -8.58
N PHE A 38 3.25 16.15 -8.80
CA PHE A 38 4.09 15.61 -7.74
C PHE A 38 5.53 16.09 -7.84
N GLN A 39 6.14 16.29 -6.70
CA GLN A 39 7.59 16.29 -6.55
C GLN A 39 8.05 14.85 -6.29
N VAL A 40 9.09 14.41 -6.98
CA VAL A 40 9.75 13.12 -6.78
C VAL A 40 11.23 13.32 -6.54
N ASP A 41 11.86 12.47 -5.73
CA ASP A 41 13.28 12.58 -5.38
C ASP A 41 13.99 11.24 -5.65
N ARG A 42 15.19 11.27 -6.19
CA ARG A 42 16.02 10.07 -6.46
C ARG A 42 16.26 9.21 -5.23
N GLY A 43 16.29 9.79 -4.04
CA GLY A 43 16.43 9.07 -2.76
C GLY A 43 15.13 8.42 -2.24
N VAL A 44 14.05 8.48 -3.02
CA VAL A 44 12.75 7.88 -2.71
C VAL A 44 12.35 6.96 -3.85
N PHE A 45 11.64 5.87 -3.53
CA PHE A 45 11.18 4.89 -4.52
C PHE A 45 10.48 5.55 -5.71
N ALA A 46 10.72 5.04 -6.92
CA ALA A 46 10.19 5.56 -8.18
C ALA A 46 10.54 7.03 -8.49
N GLY A 47 11.71 7.51 -8.04
CA GLY A 47 12.17 8.90 -8.26
C GLY A 47 12.34 9.34 -9.71
N HIS A 48 12.00 8.49 -10.69
CA HIS A 48 12.01 8.79 -12.13
C HIS A 48 10.62 8.81 -12.77
N GLY A 49 9.55 8.56 -11.99
CA GLY A 49 8.17 8.51 -12.47
C GLY A 49 7.30 7.56 -11.70
N LEU A 50 6.02 7.49 -12.05
CA LEU A 50 5.10 6.51 -11.50
C LEU A 50 5.46 5.13 -12.08
N ASP A 51 5.77 4.16 -11.22
CA ASP A 51 6.05 2.81 -11.70
C ASP A 51 4.75 2.10 -12.14
N ARG A 52 4.90 1.15 -13.07
CA ARG A 52 3.77 0.42 -13.66
C ARG A 52 2.93 -0.36 -12.64
N GLY A 53 3.53 -0.80 -11.53
CA GLY A 53 2.81 -1.47 -10.45
C GLY A 53 1.91 -0.48 -9.73
N THR A 54 2.45 0.67 -9.36
CA THR A 54 1.69 1.74 -8.71
C THR A 54 0.57 2.28 -9.62
N GLU A 55 0.84 2.46 -10.92
CA GLU A 55 -0.22 2.81 -11.90
C GLU A 55 -1.35 1.78 -11.90
N LEU A 56 -0.99 0.49 -11.95
CA LEU A 56 -1.97 -0.61 -11.99
C LEU A 56 -2.76 -0.68 -10.68
N LEU A 57 -2.11 -0.45 -9.53
CA LEU A 57 -2.76 -0.42 -8.21
C LEU A 57 -3.78 0.72 -8.14
N ILE A 58 -3.37 1.95 -8.45
CA ILE A 58 -4.25 3.14 -8.43
C ILE A 58 -5.46 2.96 -9.36
N ALA A 59 -5.25 2.36 -10.53
CA ALA A 59 -6.32 2.16 -11.51
C ALA A 59 -7.35 1.10 -11.11
N ASN A 60 -7.00 0.18 -10.18
CA ASN A 60 -7.83 -0.98 -9.86
C ASN A 60 -8.20 -1.10 -8.37
N MET A 61 -7.61 -0.30 -7.47
CA MET A 61 -8.10 -0.23 -6.10
C MET A 61 -9.46 0.45 -6.06
N ILE A 62 -10.41 -0.18 -5.39
CA ILE A 62 -11.74 0.37 -5.20
C ILE A 62 -11.77 1.11 -3.86
N VAL A 63 -12.05 2.40 -3.89
CA VAL A 63 -12.18 3.26 -2.71
C VAL A 63 -13.52 3.97 -2.77
N GLY A 64 -14.34 3.79 -1.75
CA GLY A 64 -15.62 4.47 -1.55
C GLY A 64 -15.45 5.91 -1.04
N PRO A 65 -16.49 6.75 -1.17
CA PRO A 65 -16.40 8.17 -0.80
C PRO A 65 -16.15 8.41 0.71
N HIS A 66 -16.58 7.50 1.56
CA HIS A 66 -16.47 7.59 3.03
C HIS A 66 -15.36 6.71 3.62
N ASP A 67 -14.62 5.95 2.78
CA ASP A 67 -13.63 4.99 3.24
C ASP A 67 -12.50 5.67 4.02
N ARG A 68 -12.06 5.01 5.09
CA ARG A 68 -10.77 5.27 5.73
C ARG A 68 -9.72 4.40 5.05
N VAL A 69 -8.72 5.03 4.48
CA VAL A 69 -7.70 4.35 3.67
C VAL A 69 -6.32 4.46 4.31
N LEU A 70 -5.58 3.35 4.36
CA LEU A 70 -4.16 3.33 4.72
C LEU A 70 -3.31 3.05 3.46
N ASP A 71 -2.43 3.98 3.11
CA ASP A 71 -1.34 3.77 2.14
C ASP A 71 -0.07 3.36 2.90
N LEU A 72 0.23 2.07 2.92
CA LEU A 72 1.32 1.48 3.70
C LEU A 72 2.61 1.39 2.87
N GLY A 73 3.63 2.16 3.25
CA GLY A 73 4.85 2.34 2.47
C GLY A 73 4.64 3.32 1.33
N CYS A 74 4.10 4.50 1.64
CA CYS A 74 3.55 5.44 0.66
C CYS A 74 4.57 6.06 -0.32
N GLY A 75 5.87 6.02 -0.01
CA GLY A 75 6.88 6.72 -0.80
C GLY A 75 6.58 8.21 -0.88
N TRP A 76 6.52 8.76 -2.08
CA TRP A 76 6.16 10.15 -2.33
C TRP A 76 4.63 10.41 -2.42
N GLY A 77 3.80 9.41 -2.08
CA GLY A 77 2.38 9.54 -1.80
C GLY A 77 1.40 9.37 -2.97
N PRO A 78 1.73 8.71 -4.10
CA PRO A 78 0.82 8.64 -5.25
C PRO A 78 -0.46 7.84 -4.97
N VAL A 79 -0.35 6.71 -4.24
CA VAL A 79 -1.48 5.84 -3.91
C VAL A 79 -2.39 6.53 -2.91
N GLY A 80 -1.82 7.02 -1.80
CA GLY A 80 -2.59 7.69 -0.75
C GLY A 80 -3.28 8.96 -1.23
N LEU A 81 -2.64 9.74 -2.12
CA LEU A 81 -3.25 10.93 -2.71
C LEU A 81 -4.43 10.55 -3.62
N ALA A 82 -4.27 9.53 -4.47
CA ALA A 82 -5.37 9.03 -5.30
C ALA A 82 -6.52 8.46 -4.44
N ALA A 83 -6.19 7.77 -3.35
CA ALA A 83 -7.17 7.29 -2.38
C ALA A 83 -7.93 8.43 -1.70
N ALA A 84 -7.24 9.47 -1.21
CA ALA A 84 -7.87 10.63 -0.60
C ALA A 84 -8.82 11.37 -1.55
N LYS A 85 -8.45 11.51 -2.83
CA LYS A 85 -9.33 12.08 -3.86
C LYS A 85 -10.56 11.21 -4.13
N SER A 86 -10.46 9.90 -3.98
CA SER A 86 -11.61 8.98 -4.11
C SER A 86 -12.49 8.99 -2.86
N ALA A 87 -11.89 9.03 -1.67
CA ALA A 87 -12.55 9.10 -0.38
C ALA A 87 -12.83 10.56 0.01
N GLY A 88 -13.60 11.28 -0.81
CA GLY A 88 -13.81 12.72 -0.63
C GLY A 88 -14.46 13.11 0.70
N GLU A 89 -15.27 12.23 1.30
CA GLU A 89 -15.91 12.37 2.61
C GLU A 89 -15.27 11.45 3.67
N GLY A 90 -14.27 10.68 3.27
CA GLY A 90 -13.45 9.80 4.10
C GLY A 90 -12.10 10.42 4.46
N HIS A 91 -11.13 9.58 4.77
CA HIS A 91 -9.78 10.03 5.18
C HIS A 91 -8.70 9.05 4.75
N ALA A 92 -7.54 9.57 4.32
CA ALA A 92 -6.38 8.74 3.99
C ALA A 92 -5.24 8.98 4.99
N VAL A 93 -4.67 7.88 5.51
CA VAL A 93 -3.43 7.88 6.30
C VAL A 93 -2.33 7.29 5.43
N LEU A 94 -1.25 8.04 5.25
CA LEU A 94 -0.08 7.61 4.50
C LEU A 94 1.06 7.32 5.47
N THR A 95 1.70 6.16 5.38
CA THR A 95 2.81 5.82 6.26
C THR A 95 4.05 5.43 5.48
N ASP A 96 5.23 5.86 5.95
CA ASP A 96 6.52 5.41 5.42
C ASP A 96 7.58 5.46 6.52
N VAL A 97 8.51 4.49 6.51
CA VAL A 97 9.65 4.47 7.43
C VAL A 97 10.68 5.53 7.05
N ASN A 98 10.79 5.87 5.77
CA ASN A 98 11.71 6.85 5.23
C ASN A 98 11.17 8.27 5.46
N ARG A 99 11.82 9.03 6.35
CA ARG A 99 11.43 10.41 6.68
C ARG A 99 11.44 11.36 5.48
N ARG A 100 12.32 11.12 4.48
CA ARG A 100 12.38 11.93 3.26
C ARG A 100 11.16 11.65 2.38
N ALA A 101 10.76 10.38 2.27
CA ALA A 101 9.54 9.98 1.57
C ALA A 101 8.31 10.62 2.22
N ALA A 102 8.16 10.48 3.52
CA ALA A 102 7.05 11.07 4.27
C ALA A 102 6.97 12.60 4.13
N LEU A 103 8.12 13.31 4.16
CA LEU A 103 8.14 14.76 3.93
C LEU A 103 7.69 15.10 2.50
N LEU A 104 8.12 14.32 1.53
CA LEU A 104 7.76 14.52 0.12
C LEU A 104 6.27 14.25 -0.10
N ALA A 105 5.72 13.20 0.52
CA ALA A 105 4.29 12.91 0.48
C ALA A 105 3.45 14.07 1.05
N ARG A 106 3.84 14.67 2.19
CA ARG A 106 3.15 15.85 2.76
C ARG A 106 3.11 17.00 1.77
N ARG A 107 4.26 17.35 1.16
CA ARG A 107 4.34 18.42 0.14
C ARG A 107 3.46 18.11 -1.07
N ASN A 108 3.37 16.85 -1.46
CA ASN A 108 2.53 16.43 -2.58
C ASN A 108 1.03 16.50 -2.25
N LEU A 109 0.62 16.20 -1.03
CA LEU A 109 -0.75 16.44 -0.56
C LEU A 109 -1.10 17.92 -0.61
N GLU A 110 -0.26 18.80 -0.04
CA GLU A 110 -0.42 20.25 -0.07
C GLU A 110 -0.49 20.78 -1.52
N ARG A 111 0.42 20.34 -2.39
CA ARG A 111 0.50 20.75 -3.81
C ARG A 111 -0.76 20.43 -4.60
N ASN A 112 -1.47 19.37 -4.23
CA ASN A 112 -2.72 18.95 -4.87
C ASN A 112 -3.98 19.35 -4.07
N ALA A 113 -3.83 20.25 -3.10
CA ALA A 113 -4.92 20.73 -2.24
C ALA A 113 -5.73 19.59 -1.57
N VAL A 114 -5.06 18.51 -1.17
CA VAL A 114 -5.67 17.39 -0.45
C VAL A 114 -5.67 17.73 1.04
N THR A 115 -6.86 17.86 1.63
CA THR A 115 -7.07 18.25 3.03
C THR A 115 -7.57 17.11 3.92
N ASN A 116 -8.04 16.01 3.31
CA ASN A 116 -8.54 14.83 4.00
C ASN A 116 -7.52 13.68 4.04
N ALA A 117 -6.23 14.04 4.17
CA ALA A 117 -5.16 13.06 4.31
C ALA A 117 -4.05 13.56 5.24
N GLU A 118 -3.38 12.62 5.89
CA GLU A 118 -2.21 12.89 6.72
C GLU A 118 -1.08 11.90 6.47
N VAL A 119 0.16 12.31 6.81
CA VAL A 119 1.35 11.46 6.64
C VAL A 119 2.03 11.23 7.96
N ARG A 120 2.25 9.98 8.33
CA ARG A 120 2.93 9.55 9.55
C ARG A 120 4.22 8.80 9.22
N THR A 121 5.23 8.90 10.07
CA THR A 121 6.53 8.23 9.84
C THR A 121 6.69 7.06 10.81
N GLY A 122 7.06 5.90 10.30
CA GLY A 122 7.34 4.71 11.09
C GLY A 122 7.24 3.43 10.27
N SER A 123 7.56 2.29 10.90
CA SER A 123 7.59 0.98 10.25
C SER A 123 6.24 0.28 10.35
N LEU A 124 5.81 -0.34 9.27
CA LEU A 124 4.59 -1.13 9.17
C LEU A 124 3.38 -0.40 9.79
N PHE A 125 2.68 -1.05 10.71
CA PHE A 125 1.48 -0.53 11.36
C PHE A 125 1.77 0.29 12.63
N ALA A 126 3.02 0.37 13.11
CA ALA A 126 3.37 1.13 14.32
C ALA A 126 2.85 2.58 14.32
N PRO A 127 2.87 3.33 13.19
CA PRO A 127 2.35 4.71 13.17
C PRO A 127 0.84 4.84 13.34
N VAL A 128 0.08 3.76 13.15
CA VAL A 128 -1.39 3.76 13.21
C VAL A 128 -1.94 3.05 14.46
N GLY A 129 -1.08 2.40 15.25
CA GLY A 129 -1.49 1.75 16.50
C GLY A 129 -2.62 0.74 16.27
N GLU A 130 -3.75 0.90 16.95
CA GLU A 130 -4.92 0.02 16.86
C GLU A 130 -5.99 0.49 15.84
N GLU A 131 -5.68 1.52 15.05
CA GLU A 131 -6.64 2.05 14.07
C GLU A 131 -7.00 1.01 13.01
N ARG A 132 -8.26 1.10 12.54
CA ARG A 132 -8.79 0.25 11.48
C ARG A 132 -9.20 1.07 10.28
N PHE A 133 -9.14 0.41 9.11
CA PHE A 133 -9.35 1.01 7.79
C PHE A 133 -10.29 0.15 6.96
N ASP A 134 -11.06 0.78 6.10
CA ASP A 134 -11.88 0.09 5.09
C ASP A 134 -11.02 -0.46 3.97
N VAL A 135 -9.92 0.26 3.67
CA VAL A 135 -8.97 -0.12 2.63
C VAL A 135 -7.54 0.07 3.12
N ILE A 136 -6.71 -0.95 2.94
CA ILE A 136 -5.25 -0.85 3.01
C ILE A 136 -4.70 -1.06 1.60
N ALA A 137 -3.86 -0.17 1.11
CA ALA A 137 -3.18 -0.29 -0.17
C ALA A 137 -1.67 -0.28 0.02
N THR A 138 -0.94 -1.11 -0.74
CA THR A 138 0.52 -1.15 -0.64
C THR A 138 1.19 -1.62 -1.94
N ASN A 139 2.27 -0.96 -2.28
CA ASN A 139 3.31 -1.45 -3.18
C ASN A 139 4.59 -1.65 -2.36
N PRO A 140 4.74 -2.79 -1.67
CA PRO A 140 5.73 -2.93 -0.61
C PRO A 140 7.16 -3.04 -1.15
N PRO A 141 8.16 -2.78 -0.28
CA PRO A 141 9.56 -2.87 -0.65
C PRO A 141 10.03 -4.33 -0.75
N TYR A 142 9.76 -5.02 -1.85
CA TYR A 142 10.11 -6.42 -2.06
C TYR A 142 11.60 -6.75 -1.84
N HIS A 143 12.49 -5.76 -2.00
CA HIS A 143 13.94 -5.91 -1.73
C HIS A 143 14.27 -5.97 -0.22
N ALA A 144 13.35 -5.57 0.66
CA ALA A 144 13.54 -5.65 2.11
C ALA A 144 13.46 -7.09 2.66
N GLY A 145 13.12 -8.05 1.82
CA GLY A 145 13.07 -9.45 2.17
C GLY A 145 11.64 -9.97 2.37
N ARG A 146 11.54 -11.29 2.27
CA ARG A 146 10.26 -12.02 2.34
C ARG A 146 9.59 -11.88 3.72
N GLU A 147 10.39 -11.92 4.78
CA GLU A 147 9.90 -11.87 6.16
C GLU A 147 9.09 -10.60 6.44
N LEU A 148 9.60 -9.44 6.00
CA LEU A 148 8.90 -8.17 6.17
C LEU A 148 7.54 -8.16 5.45
N ILE A 149 7.47 -8.70 4.25
CA ILE A 149 6.21 -8.74 3.49
C ILE A 149 5.22 -9.70 4.14
N VAL A 150 5.68 -10.87 4.59
CA VAL A 150 4.83 -11.83 5.32
C VAL A 150 4.33 -11.23 6.63
N GLN A 151 5.17 -10.52 7.37
CA GLN A 151 4.78 -9.81 8.58
C GLN A 151 3.67 -8.79 8.27
N LEU A 152 3.87 -7.94 7.26
CA LEU A 152 2.86 -6.98 6.79
C LEU A 152 1.52 -7.67 6.51
N LEU A 153 1.54 -8.76 5.74
CA LEU A 153 0.34 -9.50 5.37
C LEU A 153 -0.34 -10.17 6.57
N SER A 154 0.43 -10.63 7.55
CA SER A 154 -0.08 -11.26 8.78
C SER A 154 -0.73 -10.25 9.72
N GLU A 155 -0.22 -9.02 9.80
CA GLU A 155 -0.73 -7.96 10.67
C GLU A 155 -1.94 -7.24 10.06
N ALA A 156 -2.02 -7.14 8.72
CA ALA A 156 -3.03 -6.35 8.02
C ALA A 156 -4.49 -6.66 8.42
N PRO A 157 -4.92 -7.93 8.66
CA PRO A 157 -6.30 -8.21 9.07
C PRO A 157 -6.73 -7.53 10.37
N ALA A 158 -5.79 -7.30 11.32
CA ALA A 158 -6.08 -6.63 12.58
C ALA A 158 -6.38 -5.14 12.40
N HIS A 159 -5.90 -4.55 11.29
CA HIS A 159 -6.08 -3.15 10.92
C HIS A 159 -7.15 -2.94 9.85
N LEU A 160 -7.96 -3.95 9.54
CA LEU A 160 -9.10 -3.83 8.64
C LEU A 160 -10.41 -3.85 9.40
N GLU A 161 -11.36 -3.02 8.96
CA GLU A 161 -12.75 -3.13 9.39
C GLU A 161 -13.37 -4.44 8.87
N PRO A 162 -14.45 -4.96 9.47
CA PRO A 162 -15.22 -6.07 8.89
C PRO A 162 -15.61 -5.77 7.44
N GLY A 163 -15.32 -6.68 6.51
CA GLY A 163 -15.50 -6.47 5.07
C GLY A 163 -14.41 -5.61 4.40
N GLY A 164 -13.47 -5.10 5.17
CA GLY A 164 -12.35 -4.28 4.67
C GLY A 164 -11.41 -5.05 3.73
N ARG A 165 -10.63 -4.32 2.96
CA ARG A 165 -9.86 -4.84 1.82
C ARG A 165 -8.39 -4.42 1.87
N LEU A 166 -7.50 -5.38 1.64
CA LEU A 166 -6.10 -5.12 1.34
C LEU A 166 -5.88 -5.20 -0.17
N PHE A 167 -5.29 -4.16 -0.76
CA PHE A 167 -4.78 -4.17 -2.13
C PHE A 167 -3.25 -4.25 -2.11
N LEU A 168 -2.71 -5.31 -2.69
CA LEU A 168 -1.28 -5.56 -2.80
C LEU A 168 -0.87 -5.62 -4.27
N VAL A 169 0.10 -4.83 -4.70
CA VAL A 169 0.67 -4.94 -6.05
C VAL A 169 2.10 -5.48 -6.01
N GLY A 170 2.45 -6.31 -6.99
CA GLY A 170 3.82 -6.79 -7.17
C GLY A 170 4.03 -7.44 -8.52
N LYS A 171 5.31 -7.58 -8.90
CA LYS A 171 5.73 -8.20 -10.15
C LYS A 171 6.04 -9.69 -9.96
N GLY A 172 5.95 -10.47 -11.04
CA GLY A 172 6.32 -11.89 -11.02
C GLY A 172 7.75 -12.14 -10.52
N SER A 173 8.71 -11.29 -10.92
CA SER A 173 10.11 -11.34 -10.45
C SER A 173 10.29 -10.91 -8.98
N GLN A 174 9.30 -10.27 -8.39
CA GLN A 174 9.27 -9.88 -6.97
C GLN A 174 8.56 -10.92 -6.09
N GLY A 175 8.14 -12.04 -6.67
CA GLY A 175 7.51 -13.12 -5.94
C GLY A 175 6.01 -12.94 -5.65
N ILE A 176 5.28 -12.08 -6.38
CA ILE A 176 3.84 -11.84 -6.12
C ILE A 176 3.00 -13.13 -6.14
N ARG A 177 3.39 -14.16 -6.91
CA ARG A 177 2.71 -15.46 -6.92
C ARG A 177 2.83 -16.22 -5.62
N TYR A 178 4.00 -16.10 -4.96
CA TYR A 178 4.21 -16.68 -3.63
C TYR A 178 3.29 -16.00 -2.60
N TYR A 179 3.22 -14.65 -2.61
CA TYR A 179 2.36 -13.92 -1.68
C TYR A 179 0.87 -14.14 -1.96
N GLN A 180 0.48 -14.33 -3.22
CA GLN A 180 -0.86 -14.76 -3.56
C GLN A 180 -1.21 -16.11 -2.92
N ALA A 181 -0.38 -17.13 -3.11
CA ALA A 181 -0.60 -18.44 -2.51
C ALA A 181 -0.60 -18.39 -0.98
N TRP A 182 0.31 -17.60 -0.40
CA TRP A 182 0.37 -17.39 1.04
C TRP A 182 -0.92 -16.75 1.57
N LEU A 183 -1.45 -15.72 0.90
CA LEU A 183 -2.73 -15.10 1.26
C LEU A 183 -3.90 -16.09 1.11
N GLU A 184 -3.98 -16.85 0.03
CA GLU A 184 -5.03 -17.86 -0.19
C GLU A 184 -5.06 -18.92 0.93
N GLU A 185 -3.91 -19.23 1.54
CA GLU A 185 -3.79 -20.18 2.65
C GLU A 185 -4.08 -19.57 4.02
N HIS A 186 -3.66 -18.32 4.27
CA HIS A 186 -3.62 -17.74 5.62
C HIS A 186 -4.61 -16.60 5.86
N TRP A 187 -5.16 -16.00 4.80
CA TRP A 187 -6.04 -14.82 4.93
C TRP A 187 -7.43 -15.19 5.44
N PRO A 188 -7.99 -14.42 6.40
CA PRO A 188 -9.29 -14.75 7.00
C PRO A 188 -10.49 -14.35 6.12
N GLY A 189 -10.42 -14.55 4.82
CA GLY A 189 -11.47 -14.14 3.90
C GLY A 189 -11.23 -14.57 2.46
N ALA A 190 -11.65 -13.76 1.51
CA ALA A 190 -11.48 -14.00 0.07
C ALA A 190 -10.21 -13.33 -0.47
N VAL A 191 -9.55 -13.96 -1.43
CA VAL A 191 -8.38 -13.42 -2.13
C VAL A 191 -8.59 -13.55 -3.63
N GLU A 192 -8.42 -12.45 -4.36
CA GLU A 192 -8.65 -12.38 -5.80
C GLU A 192 -7.52 -11.60 -6.51
N VAL A 193 -7.28 -11.94 -7.78
CA VAL A 193 -6.42 -11.15 -8.66
C VAL A 193 -7.30 -10.20 -9.46
N VAL A 194 -7.38 -8.95 -9.02
CA VAL A 194 -8.27 -7.94 -9.64
C VAL A 194 -7.69 -7.29 -10.89
N ALA A 195 -6.35 -7.31 -11.05
CA ALA A 195 -5.72 -6.79 -12.27
C ALA A 195 -4.40 -7.50 -12.60
N ARG A 196 -4.07 -7.52 -13.91
CA ARG A 196 -2.78 -7.97 -14.44
C ARG A 196 -2.32 -7.03 -15.54
N GLY A 197 -1.04 -6.67 -15.56
CA GLY A 197 -0.45 -5.85 -16.61
C GLY A 197 1.08 -5.73 -16.48
N SER A 198 1.80 -5.76 -17.59
CA SER A 198 3.28 -5.57 -17.63
C SER A 198 4.06 -6.48 -16.66
N GLY A 199 3.56 -7.70 -16.42
CA GLY A 199 4.16 -8.66 -15.48
C GLY A 199 3.78 -8.43 -14.00
N TYR A 200 2.99 -7.40 -13.68
CA TYR A 200 2.43 -7.13 -12.37
C TYR A 200 1.07 -7.81 -12.15
N ARG A 201 0.72 -7.99 -10.90
CA ARG A 201 -0.62 -8.37 -10.42
C ARG A 201 -1.02 -7.43 -9.30
N VAL A 202 -2.30 -7.07 -9.27
CA VAL A 202 -2.95 -6.48 -8.10
C VAL A 202 -3.79 -7.58 -7.47
N LEU A 203 -3.53 -7.85 -6.20
CA LEU A 203 -4.31 -8.77 -5.38
C LEU A 203 -5.26 -7.95 -4.51
N GLU A 204 -6.51 -8.36 -4.41
CA GLU A 204 -7.45 -7.92 -3.38
C GLU A 204 -7.62 -9.06 -2.38
N ALA A 205 -7.40 -8.78 -1.10
CA ALA A 205 -7.68 -9.70 -0.02
C ALA A 205 -8.70 -9.04 0.92
N ARG A 206 -9.90 -9.62 1.00
CA ARG A 206 -11.03 -9.09 1.77
C ARG A 206 -11.23 -9.88 3.05
N VAL A 207 -11.30 -9.21 4.21
CA VAL A 207 -11.71 -9.86 5.46
C VAL A 207 -13.22 -10.14 5.45
N ARG A 208 -13.65 -11.15 6.20
CA ARG A 208 -15.08 -11.50 6.29
C ARG A 208 -15.86 -10.41 7.01
N ASP A 209 -17.11 -10.19 6.57
CA ASP A 209 -18.06 -9.42 7.32
C ASP A 209 -18.43 -10.13 8.64
N SER A 210 -18.66 -9.36 9.69
CA SER A 210 -19.06 -9.90 11.00
C SER A 210 -20.34 -10.73 10.94
N GLU A 211 -21.27 -10.44 10.05
CA GLU A 211 -22.50 -11.23 9.81
C GLU A 211 -22.20 -12.60 9.19
N THR A 212 -21.31 -12.68 8.21
CA THR A 212 -20.93 -13.95 7.54
C THR A 212 -20.21 -14.90 8.51
N ALA A 213 -19.48 -14.36 9.49
CA ALA A 213 -18.82 -15.12 10.54
C ALA A 213 -19.84 -15.75 11.51
N ARG A 214 -20.95 -15.06 11.83
CA ARG A 214 -22.03 -15.56 12.71
C ARG A 214 -22.83 -16.70 12.07
N VAL A 215 -23.07 -16.65 10.75
CA VAL A 215 -23.83 -17.70 10.04
C VAL A 215 -23.10 -19.03 10.01
N ARG A 216 -21.74 -19.02 9.99
CA ARG A 216 -20.94 -20.26 10.00
C ARG A 216 -20.69 -20.85 11.40
N SER A 217 -20.92 -20.09 12.46
CA SER A 217 -20.76 -20.54 13.85
C SER A 217 -22.04 -21.17 14.44
N THR A 218 -23.16 -21.24 13.70
CA THR A 218 -24.35 -21.95 14.13
C THR A 218 -24.14 -23.45 13.89
N PRO A 219 -24.06 -24.30 14.94
CA PRO A 219 -23.92 -25.74 14.77
C PRO A 219 -25.17 -26.31 14.07
N PRO A 220 -25.01 -27.34 13.22
CA PRO A 220 -26.15 -27.98 12.58
C PRO A 220 -27.09 -28.52 13.63
N THR A 221 -28.38 -28.17 13.51
CA THR A 221 -29.44 -28.68 14.38
C THR A 221 -29.47 -30.21 14.26
N PRO A 222 -29.38 -30.97 15.36
CA PRO A 222 -29.44 -32.42 15.30
C PRO A 222 -30.79 -32.87 14.73
N PRO A 223 -30.82 -33.98 13.95
CA PRO A 223 -32.05 -34.52 13.38
C PRO A 223 -33.03 -34.89 14.53
N ARG A 224 -34.28 -34.47 14.41
CA ARG A 224 -35.35 -34.88 15.35
C ARG A 224 -35.54 -36.38 15.19
N GLU A 225 -35.28 -37.12 16.27
CA GLU A 225 -35.65 -38.52 16.37
C GLU A 225 -37.19 -38.65 16.26
N ARG A 226 -37.64 -39.60 15.41
CA ARG A 226 -39.06 -40.00 15.30
C ARG A 226 -39.31 -41.21 16.21
#